data_77b52751c6d9684237c971afeb83c9f4
#
_entry.id   77b52751c6d9684237c971afeb83c9f4
#
_cell.length_a   1.000
_cell.length_b   1.000
_cell.length_c   1.000
_cell.angle_alpha   90.00
_cell.angle_beta   90.00
_cell.angle_gamma   90.00
#
_symmetry.space_group_name_H-M   'P 1'
#
loop_
_entity.id
_entity.type
_entity.pdbx_description
1 polymer ?
#
loop_
_entity_poly.entity_id
_entity_poly.type
_entity_poly.pdbx_seq_one_letter_code
_entity_poly.pdbx_strand_id
1 'polypeptide(L)'
;MIVDTNVNLSRWPFRRLSGDDPAALVTRLRKHKVSQAWAGSFDGIFHKDIASANGRLAKDCHTYGQGILLPFGSINPKLPDWQEDLRRCYEEHKMRGIRLHPNYHGYDLRDPVFAELLKLAVPRGLIVQLALCMEDERTQHPLMRVAPVDLTPLADLAKAEPKLKLVILNCYPQIKPDQLTSLAPVGNVYFELSMVERVGAVARLIETVTVDRVLFGSHSPFFYFESAELKVQEAGLSEPQKRAVLEGNARLLMS
;
A
#
# COMPACT_ATOMS: atom_id res chain seq x y z
N MET A 1 0.09 -19.62 -4.39
CA MET A 1 -0.52 -18.83 -3.30
C MET A 1 -0.33 -17.35 -3.63
N ILE A 2 -1.11 -16.46 -3.03
CA ILE A 2 -1.04 -15.03 -3.31
C ILE A 2 -0.81 -14.27 -1.99
N VAL A 3 0.08 -13.28 -2.00
CA VAL A 3 0.20 -12.25 -0.98
C VAL A 3 -0.35 -10.96 -1.56
N ASP A 4 -1.50 -10.51 -1.07
CA ASP A 4 -2.13 -9.26 -1.50
C ASP A 4 -1.62 -8.10 -0.65
N THR A 5 -0.81 -7.25 -1.22
CA THR A 5 -0.17 -6.15 -0.49
C THR A 5 -1.03 -4.91 -0.32
N ASN A 6 -2.27 -4.91 -0.85
CA ASN A 6 -3.12 -3.73 -0.85
C ASN A 6 -4.61 -4.06 -0.66
N VAL A 7 -5.01 -4.26 0.59
CA VAL A 7 -6.43 -4.32 0.96
C VAL A 7 -6.76 -3.26 2.01
N ASN A 8 -8.03 -2.87 2.09
CA ASN A 8 -8.49 -1.87 3.06
C ASN A 8 -9.68 -2.40 3.85
N LEU A 9 -9.66 -2.16 5.15
CA LEU A 9 -10.77 -2.39 6.06
C LEU A 9 -11.50 -1.08 6.40
N SER A 10 -12.53 -1.18 7.23
CA SER A 10 -13.51 -0.14 7.52
C SER A 10 -14.32 0.28 6.27
N ARG A 11 -15.08 1.37 6.38
CA ARG A 11 -15.98 1.80 5.31
C ARG A 11 -15.49 3.06 4.65
N TRP A 12 -15.49 3.06 3.31
CA TRP A 12 -15.26 4.29 2.57
C TRP A 12 -16.42 5.27 2.81
N PRO A 13 -16.16 6.50 3.27
CA PRO A 13 -17.23 7.37 3.77
C PRO A 13 -18.12 7.93 2.66
N PHE A 14 -17.65 7.96 1.41
CA PHE A 14 -18.35 8.65 0.32
C PHE A 14 -19.31 7.76 -0.46
N ARG A 15 -19.15 6.45 -0.39
CA ARG A 15 -20.07 5.45 -0.99
C ARG A 15 -19.85 4.07 -0.40
N ARG A 16 -20.85 3.22 -0.51
CA ARG A 16 -20.70 1.80 -0.18
C ARG A 16 -19.88 1.09 -1.25
N LEU A 17 -18.97 0.25 -0.79
CA LEU A 17 -18.15 -0.60 -1.65
C LEU A 17 -18.59 -2.06 -1.50
N SER A 18 -18.60 -2.80 -2.60
CA SER A 18 -18.95 -4.23 -2.56
C SER A 18 -17.89 -4.99 -1.75
N GLY A 19 -18.31 -5.65 -0.66
CA GLY A 19 -17.40 -6.43 0.19
C GLY A 19 -16.57 -5.57 1.14
N ASP A 20 -17.10 -4.42 1.59
CA ASP A 20 -16.53 -3.56 2.63
C ASP A 20 -16.74 -4.11 4.06
N ASP A 21 -17.34 -5.28 4.18
CA ASP A 21 -17.42 -6.05 5.43
C ASP A 21 -16.19 -6.94 5.58
N PRO A 22 -15.50 -6.93 6.73
CA PRO A 22 -14.26 -7.68 6.92
C PRO A 22 -14.41 -9.20 6.72
N ALA A 23 -15.52 -9.80 7.16
CA ALA A 23 -15.74 -11.24 7.00
C ALA A 23 -16.00 -11.61 5.52
N ALA A 24 -16.76 -10.77 4.81
CA ALA A 24 -16.99 -10.93 3.37
C ALA A 24 -15.68 -10.77 2.58
N LEU A 25 -14.84 -9.80 2.94
CA LEU A 25 -13.52 -9.61 2.33
C LEU A 25 -12.65 -10.86 2.51
N VAL A 26 -12.53 -11.38 3.74
CA VAL A 26 -11.73 -12.58 4.03
C VAL A 26 -12.24 -13.80 3.26
N THR A 27 -13.57 -13.98 3.17
CA THR A 27 -14.17 -15.05 2.38
C THR A 27 -13.76 -14.95 0.90
N ARG A 28 -13.78 -13.74 0.33
CA ARG A 28 -13.33 -13.48 -1.05
C ARG A 28 -11.84 -13.78 -1.21
N LEU A 29 -11.00 -13.27 -0.33
CA LEU A 29 -9.55 -13.50 -0.38
C LEU A 29 -9.22 -15.00 -0.35
N ARG A 30 -9.91 -15.78 0.48
CA ARG A 30 -9.75 -17.24 0.52
C ARG A 30 -10.16 -17.93 -0.77
N LYS A 31 -11.27 -17.49 -1.37
CA LYS A 31 -11.72 -18.01 -2.68
C LYS A 31 -10.63 -17.86 -3.74
N HIS A 32 -9.86 -16.77 -3.70
CA HIS A 32 -8.73 -16.48 -4.59
C HIS A 32 -7.39 -17.03 -4.09
N LYS A 33 -7.39 -17.93 -3.10
CA LYS A 33 -6.17 -18.58 -2.57
C LYS A 33 -5.13 -17.59 -2.02
N VAL A 34 -5.59 -16.43 -1.52
CA VAL A 34 -4.75 -15.48 -0.81
C VAL A 34 -4.32 -16.10 0.52
N SER A 35 -3.03 -16.20 0.73
CA SER A 35 -2.44 -16.69 1.99
C SER A 35 -2.15 -15.59 2.99
N GLN A 36 -1.98 -14.36 2.51
CA GLN A 36 -1.70 -13.20 3.33
C GLN A 36 -2.19 -11.93 2.63
N ALA A 37 -2.77 -10.99 3.38
CA ALA A 37 -3.19 -9.70 2.87
C ALA A 37 -2.78 -8.57 3.82
N TRP A 38 -2.12 -7.53 3.29
CA TRP A 38 -1.67 -6.37 4.06
C TRP A 38 -2.81 -5.34 4.10
N ALA A 39 -3.40 -5.19 5.26
CA ALA A 39 -4.61 -4.43 5.45
C ALA A 39 -4.34 -3.05 6.05
N GLY A 40 -4.72 -2.00 5.32
CA GLY A 40 -4.89 -0.65 5.85
C GLY A 40 -6.32 -0.41 6.32
N SER A 41 -6.60 0.80 6.80
CA SER A 41 -7.94 1.22 7.23
C SER A 41 -8.31 2.57 6.63
N PHE A 42 -9.53 2.67 6.10
CA PHE A 42 -10.09 3.96 5.68
C PHE A 42 -10.28 4.94 6.86
N ASP A 43 -10.54 4.43 8.07
CA ASP A 43 -10.60 5.27 9.26
C ASP A 43 -9.28 6.02 9.48
N GLY A 44 -8.14 5.37 9.21
CA GLY A 44 -6.83 5.97 9.35
C GLY A 44 -6.54 7.12 8.38
N ILE A 45 -7.38 7.32 7.35
CA ILE A 45 -7.27 8.43 6.40
C ILE A 45 -7.98 9.68 6.94
N PHE A 46 -9.14 9.51 7.59
CA PHE A 46 -10.05 10.63 7.88
C PHE A 46 -10.19 10.96 9.37
N HIS A 47 -9.82 10.05 10.26
CA HIS A 47 -9.94 10.28 11.69
C HIS A 47 -8.70 10.99 12.25
N LYS A 48 -8.93 11.94 13.18
CA LYS A 48 -7.84 12.57 13.93
C LYS A 48 -7.31 11.63 15.03
N ASP A 49 -8.15 10.75 15.55
CA ASP A 49 -7.76 9.74 16.53
C ASP A 49 -7.18 8.50 15.79
N ILE A 50 -5.94 8.63 15.39
CA ILE A 50 -5.19 7.59 14.66
C ILE A 50 -4.92 6.38 15.56
N ALA A 51 -4.66 6.60 16.86
CA ALA A 51 -4.45 5.51 17.82
C ALA A 51 -5.65 4.55 17.86
N SER A 52 -6.87 5.10 18.01
CA SER A 52 -8.08 4.27 17.99
C SER A 52 -8.34 3.62 16.63
N ALA A 53 -8.06 4.31 15.51
CA ALA A 53 -8.18 3.72 14.17
C ALA A 53 -7.26 2.51 14.00
N ASN A 54 -6.01 2.61 14.42
CA ASN A 54 -5.03 1.52 14.40
C ASN A 54 -5.42 0.38 15.34
N GLY A 55 -5.94 0.69 16.53
CA GLY A 55 -6.46 -0.32 17.46
C GLY A 55 -7.64 -1.11 16.89
N ARG A 56 -8.59 -0.43 16.21
CA ARG A 56 -9.68 -1.12 15.50
C ARG A 56 -9.17 -1.99 14.36
N LEU A 57 -8.25 -1.48 13.55
CA LEU A 57 -7.62 -2.24 12.47
C LEU A 57 -6.96 -3.52 13.00
N ALA A 58 -6.16 -3.43 14.06
CA ALA A 58 -5.51 -4.59 14.67
C ALA A 58 -6.54 -5.62 15.19
N LYS A 59 -7.60 -5.12 15.87
CA LYS A 59 -8.69 -5.96 16.35
C LYS A 59 -9.43 -6.67 15.22
N ASP A 60 -9.78 -5.96 14.15
CA ASP A 60 -10.49 -6.52 13.01
C ASP A 60 -9.65 -7.55 12.26
N CYS A 61 -8.36 -7.29 12.06
CA CYS A 61 -7.42 -8.25 11.49
C CYS A 61 -7.33 -9.53 12.36
N HIS A 62 -7.31 -9.40 13.68
CA HIS A 62 -7.31 -10.55 14.59
C HIS A 62 -8.63 -11.30 14.54
N THR A 63 -9.76 -10.58 14.63
CA THR A 63 -11.10 -11.19 14.77
C THR A 63 -11.55 -11.89 13.49
N TYR A 64 -11.39 -11.22 12.34
CA TYR A 64 -11.91 -11.71 11.06
C TYR A 64 -10.83 -12.33 10.18
N GLY A 65 -9.58 -11.92 10.34
CA GLY A 65 -8.48 -12.29 9.44
C GLY A 65 -8.04 -13.74 9.55
N GLN A 66 -8.17 -14.37 10.72
CA GLN A 66 -7.79 -15.75 10.94
C GLN A 66 -6.38 -16.09 10.37
N GLY A 67 -5.42 -15.21 10.59
CA GLY A 67 -4.04 -15.33 10.12
C GLY A 67 -3.78 -14.85 8.68
N ILE A 68 -4.81 -14.49 7.90
CA ILE A 68 -4.64 -13.96 6.54
C ILE A 68 -4.37 -12.45 6.57
N LEU A 69 -5.13 -11.68 7.37
CA LEU A 69 -4.99 -10.22 7.43
C LEU A 69 -3.84 -9.82 8.34
N LEU A 70 -2.92 -9.03 7.82
CA LEU A 70 -1.85 -8.37 8.57
C LEU A 70 -2.11 -6.87 8.60
N PRO A 71 -2.23 -6.25 9.79
CA PRO A 71 -2.48 -4.82 9.88
C PRO A 71 -1.25 -3.99 9.50
N PHE A 72 -1.48 -2.95 8.70
CA PHE A 72 -0.53 -1.89 8.35
C PHE A 72 -1.11 -0.57 8.88
N GLY A 73 -0.53 -0.05 9.95
CA GLY A 73 -1.08 1.08 10.69
C GLY A 73 -1.00 2.40 9.93
N SER A 74 -1.96 3.26 10.13
CA SER A 74 -1.90 4.63 9.60
C SER A 74 -1.10 5.53 10.53
N ILE A 75 -0.29 6.44 9.95
CA ILE A 75 0.41 7.49 10.69
C ILE A 75 0.13 8.82 10.00
N ASN A 76 -0.30 9.81 10.77
CA ASN A 76 -0.42 11.19 10.32
C ASN A 76 0.58 12.08 11.04
N PRO A 77 1.74 12.41 10.41
CA PRO A 77 2.80 13.17 11.07
C PRO A 77 2.46 14.65 11.30
N LYS A 78 1.30 15.11 10.87
CA LYS A 78 0.81 16.48 11.17
C LYS A 78 0.00 16.54 12.47
N LEU A 79 -0.32 15.40 13.08
CA LEU A 79 -1.01 15.35 14.37
C LEU A 79 -0.01 15.36 15.53
N PRO A 80 -0.41 15.87 16.71
CA PRO A 80 0.40 15.72 17.92
C PRO A 80 0.65 14.25 18.24
N ASP A 81 1.79 13.97 18.86
CA ASP A 81 2.16 12.64 19.39
C ASP A 81 2.15 11.49 18.38
N TRP A 82 2.25 11.77 17.06
CA TRP A 82 2.29 10.77 16.00
C TRP A 82 3.43 9.75 16.17
N GLN A 83 4.51 10.12 16.84
CA GLN A 83 5.61 9.22 17.20
C GLN A 83 5.13 8.11 18.13
N GLU A 84 4.23 8.43 19.04
CA GLU A 84 3.60 7.45 19.92
C GLU A 84 2.68 6.51 19.13
N ASP A 85 1.94 7.02 18.13
CA ASP A 85 1.15 6.17 17.24
C ASP A 85 2.04 5.17 16.49
N LEU A 86 3.20 5.61 16.01
CA LEU A 86 4.20 4.74 15.37
C LEU A 86 4.74 3.68 16.35
N ARG A 87 5.08 4.09 17.57
CA ARG A 87 5.53 3.18 18.63
C ARG A 87 4.49 2.11 18.92
N ARG A 88 3.21 2.48 19.07
CA ARG A 88 2.10 1.55 19.33
C ARG A 88 1.89 0.58 18.17
N CYS A 89 1.95 1.03 16.94
CA CYS A 89 1.88 0.14 15.78
C CYS A 89 2.93 -0.96 15.88
N TYR A 90 4.18 -0.62 16.17
CA TYR A 90 5.28 -1.57 16.24
C TYR A 90 5.28 -2.39 17.54
N GLU A 91 5.20 -1.74 18.71
CA GLU A 91 5.42 -2.39 20.00
C GLU A 91 4.17 -3.05 20.57
N GLU A 92 3.00 -2.44 20.44
CA GLU A 92 1.75 -2.97 21.00
C GLU A 92 1.01 -3.85 20.01
N HIS A 93 0.78 -3.34 18.81
CA HIS A 93 0.03 -4.06 17.78
C HIS A 93 0.87 -5.02 16.93
N LYS A 94 2.21 -5.03 17.10
CA LYS A 94 3.15 -5.90 16.36
C LYS A 94 2.97 -5.81 14.85
N MET A 95 2.63 -4.64 14.35
CA MET A 95 2.48 -4.40 12.92
C MET A 95 3.83 -4.47 12.21
N ARG A 96 3.84 -5.05 11.02
CA ARG A 96 5.05 -5.20 10.19
C ARG A 96 5.27 -4.01 9.25
N GLY A 97 4.31 -3.09 9.20
CA GLY A 97 4.41 -1.92 8.35
C GLY A 97 3.39 -0.86 8.71
N ILE A 98 3.54 0.27 8.03
CA ILE A 98 2.65 1.41 8.11
C ILE A 98 2.19 1.82 6.72
N ARG A 99 1.02 2.43 6.63
CA ARG A 99 0.45 2.95 5.38
C ARG A 99 0.21 4.44 5.50
N LEU A 100 0.80 5.19 4.59
CA LEU A 100 0.82 6.65 4.57
C LEU A 100 -0.05 7.21 3.46
N HIS A 101 -0.75 8.30 3.76
CA HIS A 101 -1.64 9.01 2.85
C HIS A 101 -1.34 10.52 2.87
N PRO A 102 -0.16 10.97 2.35
CA PRO A 102 0.29 12.36 2.49
C PRO A 102 -0.73 13.39 2.01
N ASN A 103 -1.34 13.14 0.86
CA ASN A 103 -2.31 14.03 0.24
C ASN A 103 -3.62 14.20 1.04
N TYR A 104 -4.03 13.19 1.81
CA TYR A 104 -5.17 13.29 2.72
C TYR A 104 -4.80 13.89 4.08
N HIS A 105 -3.55 13.68 4.52
CA HIS A 105 -3.05 14.17 5.80
C HIS A 105 -2.42 15.56 5.72
N GLY A 106 -2.39 16.18 4.53
CA GLY A 106 -1.95 17.56 4.34
C GLY A 106 -0.46 17.81 4.51
N TYR A 107 0.38 16.84 4.10
CA TYR A 107 1.82 17.01 3.99
C TYR A 107 2.33 16.50 2.64
N ASP A 108 3.50 16.95 2.24
CA ASP A 108 4.20 16.44 1.07
C ASP A 108 5.52 15.73 1.46
N LEU A 109 6.17 15.09 0.49
CA LEU A 109 7.38 14.32 0.77
C LEU A 109 8.63 15.21 1.02
N ARG A 110 8.54 16.53 0.81
CA ARG A 110 9.59 17.50 1.16
C ARG A 110 9.45 18.01 2.59
N ASP A 111 8.31 17.76 3.22
CA ASP A 111 8.08 18.18 4.60
C ASP A 111 9.10 17.47 5.51
N PRO A 112 9.86 18.20 6.34
CA PRO A 112 10.84 17.60 7.24
C PRO A 112 10.29 16.49 8.13
N VAL A 113 8.99 16.57 8.47
CA VAL A 113 8.31 15.55 9.29
C VAL A 113 8.24 14.20 8.59
N PHE A 114 8.20 14.15 7.25
CA PHE A 114 8.25 12.89 6.52
C PHE A 114 9.62 12.21 6.65
N ALA A 115 10.71 12.98 6.55
CA ALA A 115 12.06 12.45 6.76
C ALA A 115 12.25 11.96 8.21
N GLU A 116 11.68 12.68 9.21
CA GLU A 116 11.68 12.25 10.61
C GLU A 116 10.92 10.92 10.77
N LEU A 117 9.76 10.77 10.13
CA LEU A 117 9.00 9.53 10.16
C LEU A 117 9.81 8.35 9.61
N LEU A 118 10.49 8.53 8.48
CA LEU A 118 11.36 7.48 7.91
C LEU A 118 12.49 7.10 8.86
N LYS A 119 13.16 8.07 9.51
CA LYS A 119 14.21 7.82 10.52
C LYS A 119 13.71 7.00 11.72
N LEU A 120 12.44 7.08 12.06
CA LEU A 120 11.85 6.29 13.14
C LEU A 120 11.34 4.92 12.66
N ALA A 121 10.86 4.82 11.42
CA ALA A 121 10.31 3.58 10.84
C ALA A 121 11.42 2.60 10.41
N VAL A 122 12.50 3.10 9.77
CA VAL A 122 13.59 2.28 9.20
C VAL A 122 14.30 1.42 10.24
N PRO A 123 14.74 1.95 11.43
CA PRO A 123 15.40 1.11 12.45
C PRO A 123 14.49 0.01 13.02
N ARG A 124 13.18 0.18 12.93
CA ARG A 124 12.17 -0.81 13.35
C ARG A 124 11.90 -1.89 12.30
N GLY A 125 12.53 -1.77 11.13
CA GLY A 125 12.32 -2.68 10.01
C GLY A 125 10.91 -2.63 9.42
N LEU A 126 10.17 -1.54 9.67
CA LEU A 126 8.81 -1.37 9.18
C LEU A 126 8.80 -1.20 7.67
N ILE A 127 7.87 -1.91 7.01
CA ILE A 127 7.54 -1.66 5.62
C ILE A 127 6.71 -0.38 5.55
N VAL A 128 7.15 0.58 4.76
CA VAL A 128 6.42 1.84 4.54
C VAL A 128 5.63 1.73 3.24
N GLN A 129 4.32 1.69 3.33
CA GLN A 129 3.43 1.80 2.18
C GLN A 129 3.04 3.26 1.97
N LEU A 130 3.22 3.76 0.75
CA LEU A 130 2.89 5.12 0.34
C LEU A 130 1.78 5.07 -0.71
N ALA A 131 0.56 5.44 -0.34
CA ALA A 131 -0.57 5.52 -1.26
C ALA A 131 -0.54 6.86 -2.03
N LEU A 132 -0.45 6.80 -3.37
CA LEU A 132 -0.42 7.99 -4.21
C LEU A 132 -1.79 8.63 -4.38
N CYS A 133 -2.81 7.81 -4.46
CA CYS A 133 -4.22 8.17 -4.52
C CYS A 133 -5.06 7.03 -3.93
N MET A 134 -6.33 7.28 -3.67
CA MET A 134 -7.24 6.24 -3.19
C MET A 134 -8.25 5.81 -4.24
N GLU A 135 -8.70 6.73 -5.06
CA GLU A 135 -9.69 6.48 -6.12
C GLU A 135 -9.21 7.04 -7.45
N ASP A 136 -9.77 6.48 -8.52
CA ASP A 136 -9.69 7.10 -9.83
C ASP A 136 -10.41 8.46 -9.80
N GLU A 137 -9.72 9.52 -10.22
CA GLU A 137 -10.29 10.89 -10.22
C GLU A 137 -11.59 11.00 -11.05
N ARG A 138 -11.78 10.12 -12.03
CA ARG A 138 -13.02 10.06 -12.83
C ARG A 138 -14.25 9.67 -12.01
N THR A 139 -14.05 8.98 -10.90
CA THR A 139 -15.12 8.55 -9.99
C THR A 139 -15.38 9.53 -8.85
N GLN A 140 -14.50 10.53 -8.68
CA GLN A 140 -14.60 11.51 -7.61
C GLN A 140 -15.52 12.67 -7.99
N HIS A 141 -16.32 13.12 -7.02
CA HIS A 141 -17.04 14.39 -7.18
C HIS A 141 -16.04 15.54 -7.32
N PRO A 142 -16.24 16.52 -8.23
CA PRO A 142 -15.28 17.61 -8.47
C PRO A 142 -14.82 18.37 -7.21
N LEU A 143 -15.72 18.56 -6.24
CA LEU A 143 -15.40 19.20 -4.96
C LEU A 143 -14.65 18.29 -3.96
N MET A 144 -14.49 17.01 -4.28
CA MET A 144 -13.84 16.02 -3.41
C MET A 144 -12.56 15.44 -4.03
N ARG A 145 -12.06 16.08 -5.07
CA ARG A 145 -10.82 15.64 -5.72
C ARG A 145 -9.62 15.91 -4.82
N VAL A 146 -8.84 14.87 -4.63
CA VAL A 146 -7.57 14.93 -3.90
C VAL A 146 -6.44 14.68 -4.89
N ALA A 147 -5.55 15.66 -5.04
CA ALA A 147 -4.41 15.52 -5.95
C ALA A 147 -3.52 14.33 -5.56
N PRO A 148 -2.93 13.62 -6.54
CA PRO A 148 -1.96 12.57 -6.25
C PRO A 148 -0.72 13.11 -5.53
N VAL A 149 -0.04 12.23 -4.80
CA VAL A 149 1.23 12.56 -4.12
C VAL A 149 2.33 12.83 -5.15
N ASP A 150 3.05 13.94 -5.00
CA ASP A 150 4.24 14.24 -5.81
C ASP A 150 5.43 13.38 -5.39
N LEU A 151 5.86 12.47 -6.28
CA LEU A 151 6.98 11.56 -6.05
C LEU A 151 8.36 12.16 -6.34
N THR A 152 8.45 13.39 -6.84
CA THR A 152 9.71 14.01 -7.25
C THR A 152 10.84 13.89 -6.20
N PRO A 153 10.60 14.10 -4.88
CA PRO A 153 11.66 14.00 -3.88
C PRO A 153 11.97 12.56 -3.46
N LEU A 154 11.17 11.57 -3.85
CA LEU A 154 11.21 10.24 -3.26
C LEU A 154 12.51 9.47 -3.58
N ALA A 155 13.07 9.66 -4.79
CA ALA A 155 14.30 8.97 -5.18
C ALA A 155 15.48 9.37 -4.26
N ASP A 156 15.62 10.64 -3.92
CA ASP A 156 16.69 11.11 -3.07
C ASP A 156 16.47 10.71 -1.61
N LEU A 157 15.23 10.76 -1.13
CA LEU A 157 14.87 10.27 0.22
C LEU A 157 15.16 8.76 0.37
N ALA A 158 14.82 7.96 -0.62
CA ALA A 158 15.07 6.52 -0.59
C ALA A 158 16.56 6.17 -0.70
N LYS A 159 17.36 6.96 -1.45
CA LYS A 159 18.82 6.83 -1.49
C LYS A 159 19.46 7.18 -0.14
N ALA A 160 18.94 8.20 0.55
CA ALA A 160 19.43 8.60 1.86
C ALA A 160 19.17 7.56 2.95
N GLU A 161 18.18 6.66 2.74
CA GLU A 161 17.80 5.60 3.70
C GLU A 161 17.90 4.21 3.03
N PRO A 162 19.10 3.64 2.88
CA PRO A 162 19.30 2.38 2.11
C PRO A 162 18.59 1.15 2.71
N LYS A 163 18.18 1.20 3.97
CA LYS A 163 17.42 0.14 4.66
C LYS A 163 15.91 0.35 4.60
N LEU A 164 15.45 1.42 3.96
CA LEU A 164 14.03 1.68 3.79
C LEU A 164 13.40 0.57 2.94
N LYS A 165 12.32 -0.02 3.42
CA LYS A 165 11.45 -0.94 2.67
C LYS A 165 10.21 -0.16 2.23
N LEU A 166 10.21 0.38 1.01
CA LEU A 166 9.15 1.26 0.51
C LEU A 166 8.29 0.56 -0.54
N VAL A 167 6.98 0.60 -0.36
CA VAL A 167 6.01 0.11 -1.34
C VAL A 167 5.14 1.27 -1.80
N ILE A 168 5.17 1.57 -3.08
CA ILE A 168 4.31 2.57 -3.70
C ILE A 168 3.00 1.88 -4.08
N LEU A 169 1.90 2.31 -3.46
CA LEU A 169 0.55 1.83 -3.73
C LEU A 169 -0.16 2.73 -4.72
N ASN A 170 -1.02 2.13 -5.56
CA ASN A 170 -1.89 2.86 -6.47
C ASN A 170 -1.10 3.79 -7.41
N CYS A 171 0.05 3.34 -7.89
CA CYS A 171 1.03 4.20 -8.55
C CYS A 171 0.68 4.57 -9.99
N TYR A 172 -0.27 3.91 -10.61
CA TYR A 172 -0.60 4.15 -12.01
C TYR A 172 -2.09 4.55 -12.15
N PRO A 173 -2.44 5.54 -12.99
CA PRO A 173 -1.63 6.30 -13.95
C PRO A 173 -0.89 7.54 -13.40
N GLN A 174 -0.83 7.73 -12.08
CA GLN A 174 -0.34 8.96 -11.44
C GLN A 174 1.19 9.11 -11.50
N ILE A 175 1.93 8.01 -11.63
CA ILE A 175 3.39 8.09 -11.75
C ILE A 175 3.81 8.45 -13.18
N LYS A 176 4.60 9.50 -13.30
CA LYS A 176 5.15 9.91 -14.60
C LYS A 176 6.31 8.99 -15.01
N PRO A 177 6.56 8.80 -16.33
CA PRO A 177 7.64 7.93 -16.79
C PRO A 177 9.04 8.31 -16.27
N ASP A 178 9.34 9.60 -16.17
CA ASP A 178 10.58 10.11 -15.61
C ASP A 178 10.74 9.81 -14.11
N GLN A 179 9.66 9.92 -13.34
CA GLN A 179 9.64 9.53 -11.93
C GLN A 179 9.85 8.02 -11.77
N LEU A 180 9.19 7.21 -12.59
CA LEU A 180 9.38 5.76 -12.58
C LEU A 180 10.83 5.39 -12.89
N THR A 181 11.41 6.00 -13.93
CA THR A 181 12.80 5.77 -14.32
C THR A 181 13.79 6.19 -13.23
N SER A 182 13.52 7.30 -12.53
CA SER A 182 14.39 7.77 -11.43
C SER A 182 14.33 6.87 -10.20
N LEU A 183 13.19 6.22 -9.95
CA LEU A 183 12.97 5.30 -8.82
C LEU A 183 13.41 3.87 -9.13
N ALA A 184 13.45 3.47 -10.39
CA ALA A 184 13.81 2.11 -10.79
C ALA A 184 15.17 1.65 -10.24
N PRO A 185 16.26 2.44 -10.27
CA PRO A 185 17.56 2.03 -9.74
C PRO A 185 17.68 2.17 -8.21
N VAL A 186 16.65 2.68 -7.52
CA VAL A 186 16.76 3.04 -6.10
C VAL A 186 16.34 1.88 -5.22
N GLY A 187 17.33 1.20 -4.67
CA GLY A 187 17.30 0.27 -3.52
C GLY A 187 16.01 -0.51 -3.31
N ASN A 188 15.40 -0.35 -2.15
CA ASN A 188 14.23 -1.09 -1.69
C ASN A 188 12.91 -0.36 -1.96
N VAL A 189 12.70 0.11 -3.20
CA VAL A 189 11.41 0.69 -3.64
C VAL A 189 10.66 -0.33 -4.50
N TYR A 190 9.46 -0.67 -4.13
CA TYR A 190 8.57 -1.65 -4.77
C TYR A 190 7.32 -0.98 -5.29
N PHE A 191 6.69 -1.57 -6.31
CA PHE A 191 5.56 -1.01 -7.03
C PHE A 191 4.39 -1.99 -7.01
N GLU A 192 3.27 -1.57 -6.46
CA GLU A 192 2.06 -2.38 -6.38
C GLU A 192 1.21 -2.17 -7.65
N LEU A 193 0.62 -3.26 -8.16
CA LEU A 193 0.05 -3.29 -9.52
C LEU A 193 -1.45 -2.98 -9.65
N SER A 194 -2.20 -2.78 -8.55
CA SER A 194 -3.68 -2.69 -8.62
C SER A 194 -4.20 -1.64 -9.59
N MET A 195 -3.56 -0.47 -9.65
CA MET A 195 -3.94 0.62 -10.55
C MET A 195 -3.11 0.66 -11.85
N VAL A 196 -2.28 -0.34 -12.12
CA VAL A 196 -1.58 -0.47 -13.40
C VAL A 196 -2.59 -0.83 -14.48
N GLU A 197 -2.88 0.12 -15.36
CA GLU A 197 -3.90 -0.01 -16.43
C GLU A 197 -3.25 -0.07 -17.82
N ARG A 198 -4.05 -0.35 -18.85
CA ARG A 198 -3.70 -0.58 -20.25
C ARG A 198 -3.16 -1.98 -20.52
N VAL A 199 -3.42 -2.46 -21.74
CA VAL A 199 -2.95 -3.76 -22.22
C VAL A 199 -1.42 -3.84 -22.14
N GLY A 200 -0.90 -4.91 -21.54
CA GLY A 200 0.54 -5.14 -21.36
C GLY A 200 1.24 -4.17 -20.41
N ALA A 201 0.50 -3.40 -19.57
CA ALA A 201 1.13 -2.40 -18.73
C ALA A 201 1.97 -3.02 -17.59
N VAL A 202 1.62 -4.19 -17.07
CA VAL A 202 2.43 -4.91 -16.06
C VAL A 202 3.75 -5.37 -16.67
N ALA A 203 3.75 -5.87 -17.92
CA ALA A 203 4.98 -6.22 -18.63
C ALA A 203 5.91 -5.01 -18.78
N ARG A 204 5.38 -3.87 -19.23
CA ARG A 204 6.16 -2.61 -19.35
C ARG A 204 6.68 -2.10 -18.00
N LEU A 205 5.89 -2.24 -16.94
CA LEU A 205 6.37 -1.91 -15.60
C LEU A 205 7.59 -2.78 -15.23
N ILE A 206 7.49 -4.09 -15.45
CA ILE A 206 8.57 -5.05 -15.19
C ILE A 206 9.82 -4.76 -16.04
N GLU A 207 9.67 -4.36 -17.30
CA GLU A 207 10.79 -3.94 -18.16
C GLU A 207 11.53 -2.72 -17.59
N THR A 208 10.81 -1.84 -16.87
CA THR A 208 11.41 -0.62 -16.31
C THR A 208 12.02 -0.84 -14.92
N VAL A 209 11.30 -1.56 -14.02
CA VAL A 209 11.68 -1.64 -12.59
C VAL A 209 12.19 -3.03 -12.18
N THR A 210 12.23 -4.00 -13.07
CA THR A 210 12.51 -5.42 -12.88
C THR A 210 11.41 -6.19 -12.13
N VAL A 211 11.32 -7.49 -12.33
CA VAL A 211 10.22 -8.33 -11.81
C VAL A 211 10.23 -8.45 -10.30
N ASP A 212 11.40 -8.44 -9.69
CA ASP A 212 11.63 -8.53 -8.23
C ASP A 212 11.13 -7.30 -7.45
N ARG A 213 10.75 -6.25 -8.16
CA ARG A 213 10.26 -4.98 -7.58
C ARG A 213 8.75 -4.80 -7.72
N VAL A 214 8.05 -5.72 -8.37
CA VAL A 214 6.60 -5.64 -8.59
C VAL A 214 5.86 -6.55 -7.61
N LEU A 215 4.85 -5.98 -6.94
CA LEU A 215 4.04 -6.67 -5.94
C LEU A 215 2.59 -6.79 -6.42
N PHE A 216 1.97 -7.91 -6.10
CA PHE A 216 0.54 -8.08 -6.29
C PHE A 216 -0.23 -7.29 -5.23
N GLY A 217 -1.24 -6.57 -5.67
CA GLY A 217 -2.23 -5.92 -4.82
C GLY A 217 -3.56 -5.82 -5.55
N SER A 218 -4.66 -6.02 -4.83
CA SER A 218 -6.00 -5.97 -5.40
C SER A 218 -6.68 -4.60 -5.25
N HIS A 219 -6.21 -3.78 -4.31
CA HIS A 219 -6.89 -2.57 -3.87
C HIS A 219 -8.34 -2.80 -3.43
N SER A 220 -8.61 -4.02 -2.92
CA SER A 220 -9.93 -4.36 -2.39
C SER A 220 -10.27 -3.49 -1.16
N PRO A 221 -11.52 -3.02 -1.01
CA PRO A 221 -12.72 -3.30 -1.80
C PRO A 221 -12.99 -2.32 -2.95
N PHE A 222 -12.08 -1.40 -3.29
CA PHE A 222 -12.30 -0.44 -4.39
C PHE A 222 -12.43 -1.13 -5.74
N PHE A 223 -11.59 -2.13 -5.99
CA PHE A 223 -11.58 -2.90 -7.23
C PHE A 223 -11.97 -4.36 -6.98
N TYR A 224 -12.45 -5.01 -8.03
CA TYR A 224 -12.64 -6.44 -8.02
C TYR A 224 -11.27 -7.14 -8.01
N PHE A 225 -11.12 -8.14 -7.17
CA PHE A 225 -9.88 -8.92 -7.04
C PHE A 225 -9.43 -9.51 -8.38
N GLU A 226 -10.39 -10.00 -9.15
CA GLU A 226 -10.19 -10.59 -10.47
C GLU A 226 -9.50 -9.65 -11.46
N SER A 227 -9.69 -8.34 -11.31
CA SER A 227 -9.00 -7.34 -12.14
C SER A 227 -7.48 -7.42 -11.97
N ALA A 228 -7.00 -7.57 -10.75
CA ALA A 228 -5.57 -7.70 -10.48
C ALA A 228 -5.01 -9.05 -10.95
N GLU A 229 -5.77 -10.15 -10.76
CA GLU A 229 -5.37 -11.48 -11.27
C GLU A 229 -5.24 -11.47 -12.80
N LEU A 230 -6.20 -10.92 -13.53
CA LEU A 230 -6.17 -10.83 -14.99
C LEU A 230 -4.96 -10.05 -15.49
N LYS A 231 -4.59 -8.95 -14.86
CA LYS A 231 -3.38 -8.17 -15.21
C LYS A 231 -2.11 -9.02 -15.17
N VAL A 232 -1.97 -9.88 -14.17
CA VAL A 232 -0.81 -10.80 -14.07
C VAL A 232 -0.88 -11.90 -15.13
N GLN A 233 -2.08 -12.42 -15.41
CA GLN A 233 -2.27 -13.46 -16.42
C GLN A 233 -1.97 -12.97 -17.83
N GLU A 234 -2.41 -11.75 -18.16
CA GLU A 234 -2.23 -11.12 -19.48
C GLU A 234 -0.81 -10.56 -19.71
N ALA A 235 0.00 -10.46 -18.66
CA ALA A 235 1.33 -9.83 -18.77
C ALA A 235 2.38 -10.67 -19.50
N GLY A 236 2.06 -11.88 -19.95
CA GLY A 236 3.01 -12.75 -20.67
C GLY A 236 4.19 -13.24 -19.82
N LEU A 237 4.05 -13.25 -18.50
CA LEU A 237 5.10 -13.62 -17.56
C LEU A 237 5.36 -15.13 -17.56
N SER A 238 6.62 -15.53 -17.42
CA SER A 238 6.98 -16.90 -17.10
C SER A 238 6.46 -17.32 -15.70
N GLU A 239 6.32 -18.60 -15.44
CA GLU A 239 5.84 -19.10 -14.13
C GLU A 239 6.72 -18.64 -12.94
N PRO A 240 8.08 -18.59 -13.03
CA PRO A 240 8.90 -17.98 -11.99
C PRO A 240 8.59 -16.50 -11.75
N GLN A 241 8.40 -15.72 -12.83
CA GLN A 241 8.05 -14.29 -12.73
C GLN A 241 6.66 -14.08 -12.11
N LYS A 242 5.66 -14.87 -12.52
CA LYS A 242 4.33 -14.84 -11.88
C LYS A 242 4.41 -15.14 -10.38
N ARG A 243 5.18 -16.16 -10.00
CA ARG A 243 5.38 -16.50 -8.59
C ARG A 243 6.06 -15.38 -7.82
N ALA A 244 7.07 -14.73 -8.40
CA ALA A 244 7.74 -13.58 -7.79
C ALA A 244 6.74 -12.46 -7.50
N VAL A 245 5.93 -12.05 -8.48
CA VAL A 245 4.94 -10.98 -8.36
C VAL A 245 3.81 -11.36 -7.39
N LEU A 246 3.27 -12.59 -7.50
CA LEU A 246 2.12 -13.01 -6.69
C LEU A 246 2.44 -13.22 -5.21
N GLU A 247 3.66 -13.65 -4.85
CA GLU A 247 3.99 -13.93 -3.46
C GLU A 247 5.47 -13.72 -3.09
N GLY A 248 6.41 -14.05 -4.00
CA GLY A 248 7.82 -14.14 -3.65
C GLY A 248 8.39 -12.82 -3.15
N ASN A 249 8.17 -11.74 -3.89
CA ASN A 249 8.70 -10.41 -3.57
C ASN A 249 8.13 -9.87 -2.24
N ALA A 250 6.83 -10.06 -2.01
CA ALA A 250 6.20 -9.64 -0.76
C ALA A 250 6.73 -10.42 0.46
N ARG A 251 6.99 -11.72 0.29
CA ARG A 251 7.61 -12.54 1.36
C ARG A 251 9.03 -12.11 1.69
N LEU A 252 9.83 -11.75 0.68
CA LEU A 252 11.18 -11.21 0.88
C LEU A 252 11.17 -9.89 1.64
N LEU A 253 10.18 -9.02 1.40
CA LEU A 253 10.03 -7.77 2.17
C LEU A 253 9.71 -8.01 3.65
N MET A 254 8.99 -9.10 3.95
CA MET A 254 8.60 -9.45 5.31
C MET A 254 9.70 -10.16 6.11
N SER A 255 10.71 -10.68 5.45
CA SER A 255 11.89 -11.24 6.10
C SER A 255 12.83 -10.14 6.61
#